data_89db9959b2d3e03dcd4c5f303fdca9d0
#
_entry.id   89db9959b2d3e03dcd4c5f303fdca9d0
#
_cell.length_a   1.000
_cell.length_b   1.000
_cell.length_c   1.000
_cell.angle_alpha   90.00
_cell.angle_beta   90.00
_cell.angle_gamma   90.00
#
_symmetry.space_group_name_H-M   'P 1'
#
loop_
_entity.id
_entity.type
_entity.pdbx_description
1 polymer ?
#
loop_
_entity_poly.entity_id
_entity_poly.type
_entity_poly.pdbx_seq_one_letter_code
_entity_poly.pdbx_strand_id
1 'polypeptide(L)'
;MDPSPWILVIDDDRWTREALVSILRRAGYQVTPQERLGQELDAGQFPQRYQVAVLDYHLPDLNGLEVARRLKQFQPDCRIVMISSELPNLPELAGQEAVVDRFLAKPFSKDAILEVIAQLCPVPAK
;
A
#
# COMPACT_ATOMS: atom_id res chain seq x y z
N MET A 1 -1.64 -10.65 -23.49
CA MET A 1 -1.08 -9.38 -23.00
C MET A 1 -1.45 -9.22 -21.54
N ASP A 2 -0.47 -9.13 -20.67
CA ASP A 2 -0.73 -9.00 -19.25
C ASP A 2 -1.08 -7.55 -18.90
N PRO A 3 -2.14 -7.33 -18.11
CA PRO A 3 -2.44 -5.98 -17.67
C PRO A 3 -1.39 -5.50 -16.69
N SER A 4 -1.23 -4.19 -16.60
CA SER A 4 -0.37 -3.60 -15.59
C SER A 4 -0.92 -3.91 -14.19
N PRO A 5 -0.05 -4.23 -13.23
CA PRO A 5 -0.50 -4.49 -11.87
C PRO A 5 -1.16 -3.28 -11.24
N TRP A 6 -2.15 -3.54 -10.38
CA TRP A 6 -2.86 -2.52 -9.64
C TRP A 6 -2.33 -2.38 -8.24
N ILE A 7 -2.11 -1.14 -7.81
CA ILE A 7 -1.66 -0.81 -6.47
C ILE A 7 -2.69 0.10 -5.82
N LEU A 8 -3.10 -0.26 -4.60
CA LEU A 8 -3.95 0.59 -3.77
C LEU A 8 -3.04 1.43 -2.87
N VAL A 9 -3.27 2.73 -2.84
CA VAL A 9 -2.53 3.65 -1.98
C VAL A 9 -3.52 4.31 -1.03
N ILE A 10 -3.33 4.11 0.28
CA ILE A 10 -4.16 4.77 1.30
C ILE A 10 -3.26 5.59 2.20
N ASP A 11 -3.38 6.91 2.11
CA ASP A 11 -2.60 7.86 2.89
C ASP A 11 -3.42 9.14 2.99
N ASP A 12 -3.64 9.64 4.20
CA ASP A 12 -4.43 10.84 4.40
C ASP A 12 -3.65 12.12 4.08
N ASP A 13 -2.32 12.04 4.00
CA ASP A 13 -1.49 13.17 3.59
C ASP A 13 -1.53 13.30 2.06
N ARG A 14 -2.10 14.39 1.60
CA ARG A 14 -2.27 14.65 0.18
C ARG A 14 -0.95 14.61 -0.59
N TRP A 15 0.08 15.23 -0.04
CA TRP A 15 1.37 15.33 -0.75
C TRP A 15 2.02 13.96 -0.92
N THR A 16 2.01 13.15 0.14
CA THR A 16 2.55 11.79 0.07
C THR A 16 1.74 10.95 -0.91
N ARG A 17 0.41 11.05 -0.83
CA ARG A 17 -0.48 10.29 -1.72
C ARG A 17 -0.24 10.64 -3.19
N GLU A 18 -0.17 11.94 -3.51
CA GLU A 18 0.07 12.38 -4.89
C GLU A 18 1.46 11.99 -5.38
N ALA A 19 2.47 12.06 -4.52
CA ALA A 19 3.81 11.64 -4.87
C ALA A 19 3.86 10.15 -5.20
N LEU A 20 3.23 9.33 -4.37
CA LEU A 20 3.16 7.88 -4.61
C LEU A 20 2.45 7.56 -5.92
N VAL A 21 1.32 8.22 -6.18
CA VAL A 21 0.59 8.01 -7.43
C VAL A 21 1.48 8.33 -8.63
N SER A 22 2.15 9.48 -8.60
CA SER A 22 3.02 9.90 -9.70
C SER A 22 4.17 8.93 -9.93
N ILE A 23 4.86 8.57 -8.85
CA ILE A 23 6.01 7.66 -8.91
C ILE A 23 5.61 6.31 -9.49
N LEU A 24 4.52 5.74 -8.96
CA LEU A 24 4.10 4.39 -9.33
C LEU A 24 3.53 4.34 -10.74
N ARG A 25 2.74 5.33 -11.13
CA ARG A 25 2.20 5.37 -12.49
C ARG A 25 3.30 5.50 -13.53
N ARG A 26 4.30 6.33 -13.25
CA ARG A 26 5.44 6.48 -14.17
C ARG A 26 6.26 5.19 -14.30
N ALA A 27 6.23 4.36 -13.28
CA ALA A 27 6.93 3.08 -13.30
C ALA A 27 6.14 1.97 -13.99
N GLY A 28 4.90 2.24 -14.42
CA GLY A 28 4.09 1.30 -15.18
C GLY A 28 2.99 0.62 -14.39
N TYR A 29 2.73 1.04 -13.16
CA TYR A 29 1.65 0.49 -12.35
C TYR A 29 0.37 1.30 -12.52
N GLN A 30 -0.77 0.64 -12.34
CA GLN A 30 -2.05 1.32 -12.21
C GLN A 30 -2.28 1.55 -10.72
N VAL A 31 -2.84 2.71 -10.36
CA VAL A 31 -2.92 3.12 -8.96
C VAL A 31 -4.30 3.64 -8.63
N THR A 32 -4.85 3.16 -7.51
CA THR A 32 -6.07 3.70 -6.92
C THR A 32 -5.68 4.43 -5.63
N PRO A 33 -5.78 5.77 -5.59
CA PRO A 33 -5.48 6.53 -4.37
C PRO A 33 -6.73 6.70 -3.51
N GLN A 34 -6.56 6.62 -2.20
CA GLN A 34 -7.62 6.85 -1.21
C GLN A 34 -7.04 7.60 -0.02
N GLU A 35 -7.86 8.46 0.61
CA GLU A 35 -7.49 9.12 1.86
C GLU A 35 -7.64 8.19 3.05
N ARG A 36 -8.58 7.27 2.97
CA ARG A 36 -8.94 6.35 4.03
C ARG A 36 -9.57 5.11 3.42
N LEU A 37 -9.79 4.09 4.25
CA LEU A 37 -10.54 2.93 3.83
C LEU A 37 -12.02 3.33 3.72
N GLY A 38 -12.53 3.45 2.50
CA GLY A 38 -13.92 3.82 2.27
C GLY A 38 -14.86 2.67 2.59
N GLN A 39 -16.14 2.99 2.73
CA GLN A 39 -17.17 2.00 3.05
C GLN A 39 -17.22 0.86 2.05
N GLU A 40 -17.06 1.16 0.77
CA GLU A 40 -17.10 0.16 -0.29
C GLU A 40 -16.00 -0.87 -0.14
N LEU A 41 -14.76 -0.42 0.07
CA LEU A 41 -13.64 -1.32 0.26
C LEU A 41 -13.75 -2.09 1.58
N ASP A 42 -14.23 -1.42 2.63
CA ASP A 42 -14.44 -2.06 3.93
C ASP A 42 -15.49 -3.16 3.86
N ALA A 43 -16.46 -3.04 2.95
CA ALA A 43 -17.48 -4.05 2.72
C ALA A 43 -17.06 -5.12 1.71
N GLY A 44 -15.81 -5.07 1.23
CA GLY A 44 -15.32 -6.04 0.27
C GLY A 44 -15.65 -5.73 -1.18
N GLN A 45 -16.11 -4.52 -1.46
CA GLN A 45 -16.48 -4.10 -2.81
C GLN A 45 -15.29 -3.46 -3.51
N PHE A 46 -14.43 -4.32 -4.05
CA PHE A 46 -13.21 -3.87 -4.71
C PHE A 46 -13.42 -3.79 -6.23
N PRO A 47 -13.15 -2.62 -6.84
CA PRO A 47 -13.25 -2.51 -8.29
C PRO A 47 -12.14 -3.25 -9.02
N GLN A 48 -11.03 -3.54 -8.32
CA GLN A 48 -9.85 -4.17 -8.88
C GLN A 48 -9.32 -5.22 -7.94
N ARG A 49 -8.53 -6.15 -8.51
CA ARG A 49 -7.68 -7.01 -7.72
C ARG A 49 -6.35 -6.30 -7.53
N TYR A 50 -6.03 -5.97 -6.29
CA TYR A 50 -4.80 -5.25 -5.98
C TYR A 50 -3.68 -6.22 -5.65
N GLN A 51 -2.58 -6.09 -6.36
CA GLN A 51 -1.38 -6.89 -6.09
C GLN A 51 -0.64 -6.37 -4.87
N VAL A 52 -0.66 -5.06 -4.66
CA VAL A 52 0.01 -4.42 -3.53
C VAL A 52 -0.87 -3.30 -2.99
N ALA A 53 -0.87 -3.14 -1.68
CA ALA A 53 -1.45 -1.97 -1.02
C ALA A 53 -0.37 -1.26 -0.24
N VAL A 54 -0.21 0.04 -0.48
CA VAL A 54 0.70 0.91 0.27
C VAL A 54 -0.16 1.67 1.27
N LEU A 55 0.05 1.43 2.55
CA LEU A 55 -0.81 1.93 3.62
C LEU A 55 -0.01 2.77 4.60
N ASP A 56 -0.50 3.99 4.87
CA ASP A 56 0.01 4.78 5.99
C ASP A 56 -0.47 4.15 7.29
N TYR A 57 0.42 4.01 8.27
CA TYR A 57 0.02 3.50 9.57
C TYR A 57 -0.95 4.44 10.28
N HIS A 58 -0.72 5.76 10.18
CA HIS A 58 -1.53 6.77 10.86
C HIS A 58 -2.64 7.29 9.95
N LEU A 59 -3.74 6.55 9.90
CA LEU A 59 -4.93 6.96 9.15
C LEU A 59 -5.99 7.50 10.13
N PRO A 60 -6.91 8.36 9.66
CA PRO A 60 -7.82 9.05 10.57
C PRO A 60 -8.79 8.16 11.35
N ASP A 61 -9.31 7.11 10.73
CA ASP A 61 -10.36 6.28 11.35
C ASP A 61 -9.81 4.98 11.93
N LEU A 62 -8.84 4.38 11.25
CA LEU A 62 -8.23 3.13 11.64
C LEU A 62 -6.73 3.23 11.42
N ASN A 63 -5.93 2.53 12.23
CA ASN A 63 -4.51 2.46 11.91
C ASN A 63 -4.31 1.56 10.68
N GLY A 64 -3.16 1.72 10.03
CA GLY A 64 -2.87 0.99 8.80
C GLY A 64 -2.85 -0.52 8.97
N LEU A 65 -2.47 -1.01 10.14
CA LEU A 65 -2.45 -2.44 10.42
C LEU A 65 -3.84 -3.03 10.39
N GLU A 66 -4.82 -2.34 10.96
CA GLU A 66 -6.21 -2.77 10.93
C GLU A 66 -6.77 -2.75 9.50
N VAL A 67 -6.41 -1.72 8.75
CA VAL A 67 -6.78 -1.65 7.33
C VAL A 67 -6.20 -2.84 6.56
N ALA A 68 -4.93 -3.17 6.82
CA ALA A 68 -4.28 -4.31 6.17
C ALA A 68 -5.01 -5.61 6.47
N ARG A 69 -5.42 -5.83 7.72
CA ARG A 69 -6.16 -7.03 8.09
C ARG A 69 -7.49 -7.13 7.34
N ARG A 70 -8.21 -6.03 7.20
CA ARG A 70 -9.48 -6.00 6.49
C ARG A 70 -9.29 -6.26 5.00
N LEU A 71 -8.25 -5.68 4.40
CA LEU A 71 -7.94 -5.94 3.00
C LEU A 71 -7.63 -7.43 2.78
N LYS A 72 -6.86 -8.03 3.66
CA LYS A 72 -6.49 -9.45 3.55
C LYS A 72 -7.68 -10.39 3.67
N GLN A 73 -8.75 -9.98 4.33
CA GLN A 73 -9.98 -10.79 4.40
C GLN A 73 -10.60 -10.99 3.02
N PHE A 74 -10.52 -9.97 2.16
CA PHE A 74 -11.16 -10.00 0.84
C PHE A 74 -10.18 -10.27 -0.29
N GLN A 75 -8.92 -9.88 -0.10
CA GLN A 75 -7.86 -10.08 -1.09
C GLN A 75 -6.62 -10.63 -0.39
N PRO A 76 -6.64 -11.93 -0.03
CA PRO A 76 -5.55 -12.53 0.77
C PRO A 76 -4.20 -12.52 0.07
N ASP A 77 -4.17 -12.44 -1.26
CA ASP A 77 -2.91 -12.41 -2.02
C ASP A 77 -2.34 -10.99 -2.16
N CYS A 78 -3.05 -9.98 -1.70
CA CYS A 78 -2.55 -8.61 -1.75
C CYS A 78 -1.36 -8.44 -0.80
N ARG A 79 -0.24 -7.95 -1.32
CA ARG A 79 0.95 -7.68 -0.52
C ARG A 79 0.82 -6.32 0.13
N ILE A 80 1.28 -6.20 1.35
CA ILE A 80 1.12 -4.97 2.15
C ILE A 80 2.47 -4.30 2.39
N VAL A 81 2.56 -3.04 2.01
CA VAL A 81 3.67 -2.15 2.37
C VAL A 81 3.15 -1.13 3.36
N MET A 82 3.68 -1.14 4.57
CA MET A 82 3.29 -0.19 5.62
C MET A 82 4.29 0.95 5.67
N ILE A 83 3.81 2.18 5.60
CA ILE A 83 4.66 3.36 5.69
C ILE A 83 4.32 4.16 6.94
N SER A 84 5.34 4.71 7.60
CA SER A 84 5.15 5.53 8.80
C SER A 84 6.40 6.33 9.11
N SER A 85 6.20 7.53 9.67
CA SER A 85 7.30 8.35 10.17
C SER A 85 7.88 7.82 11.49
N GLU A 86 7.21 6.87 12.12
CA GLU A 86 7.61 6.33 13.43
C GLU A 86 8.29 4.97 13.35
N LEU A 87 8.45 4.39 12.17
CA LEU A 87 9.16 3.11 12.03
C LEU A 87 10.64 3.30 12.36
N PRO A 88 11.28 2.33 12.99
CA PRO A 88 10.78 1.05 13.49
C PRO A 88 10.22 1.10 14.92
N ASN A 89 9.86 2.25 15.43
CA ASN A 89 9.55 2.47 16.84
C ASN A 89 8.09 2.18 17.22
N LEU A 90 7.33 1.52 16.34
CA LEU A 90 5.95 1.14 16.64
C LEU A 90 5.91 -0.29 17.17
N PRO A 91 5.71 -0.48 18.49
CA PRO A 91 5.70 -1.83 19.08
C PRO A 91 4.61 -2.73 18.49
N GLU A 92 3.47 -2.16 18.10
CA GLU A 92 2.37 -2.92 17.56
C GLU A 92 2.68 -3.57 16.20
N LEU A 93 3.73 -3.12 15.53
CA LEU A 93 4.14 -3.70 14.26
C LEU A 93 5.08 -4.89 14.43
N ALA A 94 5.61 -5.09 15.62
CA ALA A 94 6.48 -6.22 15.90
C ALA A 94 5.69 -7.52 15.79
N GLY A 95 6.22 -8.49 15.05
CA GLY A 95 5.57 -9.79 14.91
C GLY A 95 4.39 -9.82 13.95
N GLN A 96 4.18 -8.77 13.16
CA GLN A 96 3.05 -8.69 12.21
C GLN A 96 3.45 -9.04 10.78
N GLU A 97 4.49 -9.83 10.62
CA GLU A 97 5.02 -10.19 9.30
C GLU A 97 4.03 -11.01 8.46
N ALA A 98 3.09 -11.68 9.12
CA ALA A 98 2.05 -12.43 8.39
C ALA A 98 1.06 -11.50 7.68
N VAL A 99 0.93 -10.25 8.13
CA VAL A 99 0.00 -9.27 7.56
C VAL A 99 0.75 -8.25 6.71
N VAL A 100 1.91 -7.79 7.17
CA VAL A 100 2.69 -6.76 6.49
C VAL A 100 3.93 -7.36 5.87
N ASP A 101 4.09 -7.20 4.56
CA ASP A 101 5.21 -7.78 3.83
C ASP A 101 6.47 -6.93 3.92
N ARG A 102 6.31 -5.60 3.95
CA ARG A 102 7.43 -4.67 4.03
C ARG A 102 7.04 -3.43 4.81
N PHE A 103 8.02 -2.86 5.49
CA PHE A 103 7.88 -1.58 6.19
C PHE A 103 8.79 -0.56 5.53
N LEU A 104 8.32 0.69 5.40
CA LEU A 104 9.09 1.75 4.81
C LEU A 104 8.92 3.03 5.64
N ALA A 105 10.04 3.61 6.06
CA ALA A 105 10.02 4.82 6.88
C ALA A 105 9.77 6.06 6.02
N LYS A 106 9.02 7.02 6.56
CA LYS A 106 8.88 8.35 5.99
C LYS A 106 9.97 9.26 6.58
N PRO A 107 10.57 10.13 5.81
CA PRO A 107 10.41 10.27 4.36
C PRO A 107 11.15 9.16 3.61
N PHE A 108 10.62 8.78 2.47
CA PHE A 108 11.26 7.77 1.62
C PHE A 108 11.60 8.39 0.27
N SER A 109 12.62 7.83 -0.38
CA SER A 109 12.98 8.25 -1.72
C SER A 109 12.14 7.52 -2.76
N LYS A 110 12.10 8.08 -3.96
CA LYS A 110 11.50 7.44 -5.12
C LYS A 110 12.09 6.05 -5.33
N ASP A 111 13.42 5.94 -5.27
CA ASP A 111 14.09 4.66 -5.49
C ASP A 111 13.75 3.64 -4.43
N ALA A 112 13.60 4.06 -3.17
CA ALA A 112 13.26 3.17 -2.08
C ALA A 112 11.88 2.55 -2.29
N ILE A 113 10.87 3.35 -2.62
CA ILE A 113 9.52 2.81 -2.83
C ILE A 113 9.47 1.92 -4.07
N LEU A 114 10.13 2.32 -5.15
CA LEU A 114 10.13 1.51 -6.37
C LEU A 114 10.82 0.18 -6.16
N GLU A 115 11.91 0.14 -5.40
CA GLU A 115 12.60 -1.10 -5.09
C GLU A 115 11.71 -2.06 -4.30
N VAL A 116 11.04 -1.53 -3.26
CA VAL A 116 10.14 -2.34 -2.44
C VAL A 116 8.99 -2.91 -3.28
N ILE A 117 8.36 -2.07 -4.08
CA ILE A 117 7.23 -2.50 -4.91
C ILE A 117 7.69 -3.53 -5.94
N ALA A 118 8.84 -3.32 -6.57
CA ALA A 118 9.35 -4.26 -7.58
C ALA A 118 9.67 -5.64 -6.98
N GLN A 119 10.09 -5.69 -5.73
CA GLN A 119 10.33 -6.96 -5.05
C GLN A 119 9.05 -7.74 -4.83
N LEU A 120 7.94 -7.05 -4.58
CA LEU A 120 6.65 -7.67 -4.30
C LEU A 120 5.83 -7.90 -5.56
N CYS A 121 5.97 -7.02 -6.54
CA CYS A 121 5.16 -7.06 -7.75
C CYS A 121 5.90 -6.37 -8.90
N PRO A 122 6.79 -7.08 -9.60
CA PRO A 122 7.50 -6.45 -10.72
C PRO A 122 6.55 -6.13 -11.87
N VAL A 123 6.83 -5.02 -12.57
CA VAL A 123 6.09 -4.68 -13.78
C VAL A 123 6.46 -5.69 -14.86
N PRO A 124 5.48 -6.24 -15.59
CA PRO A 124 5.79 -7.16 -16.68
C PRO A 124 6.73 -6.53 -17.70
N ALA A 125 7.68 -7.31 -18.19
CA ALA A 125 8.59 -6.86 -19.23
C ALA A 125 7.81 -6.54 -20.52
N LYS A 126 8.22 -5.46 -21.17
CA LYS A 126 7.61 -5.08 -22.43
C LYS A 126 8.26 -5.79 -23.60
#